data_1e02e78f322579d877a17de4747d1e6b
#
_entry.id   1e02e78f322579d877a17de4747d1e6b
#
_cell.length_a   1.000
_cell.length_b   1.000
_cell.length_c   1.000
_cell.angle_alpha   90.00
_cell.angle_beta   90.00
_cell.angle_gamma   90.00
#
_symmetry.space_group_name_H-M   'P 1'
#
loop_
_entity.id
_entity.type
_entity.pdbx_description
1 polymer ?
#
loop_
_entity_poly.entity_id
_entity_poly.type
_entity_poly.pdbx_seq_one_letter_code
_entity_poly.pdbx_strand_id
1 'polypeptide(L)'
;MKLTLYADGGSRGNPGPAASGMVLKDEAGKTIAAWGEYLGTQTNNVAEYSAVIFGLRRALELDADSILCIVDSKLVAEQLNGRWKVKQPHIQKLFVQAYNLTQQFKKFSIAHTPRAQNTEADREVNKTLDAQKSLR
;
A
#
# COMPACT_ATOMS: atom_id res chain seq x y z
N MET A 1 2.14 9.14 18.09
CA MET A 1 1.80 9.85 16.84
C MET A 1 0.88 8.98 16.01
N LYS A 2 -0.17 9.56 15.48
CA LYS A 2 -1.13 8.86 14.62
C LYS A 2 -0.94 9.29 13.18
N LEU A 3 -0.83 8.32 12.26
CA LEU A 3 -0.68 8.59 10.82
C LEU A 3 -1.81 7.93 10.03
N THR A 4 -2.07 8.48 8.85
CA THR A 4 -2.92 7.85 7.84
C THR A 4 -2.04 7.49 6.64
N LEU A 5 -2.11 6.22 6.22
CA LEU A 5 -1.43 5.73 5.03
C LEU A 5 -2.43 5.56 3.91
N TYR A 6 -2.18 6.22 2.78
CA TYR A 6 -2.88 5.97 1.53
C TYR A 6 -1.99 5.09 0.68
N ALA A 7 -2.44 3.89 0.34
CA ALA A 7 -1.65 2.92 -0.39
C ALA A 7 -2.39 2.48 -1.66
N ASP A 8 -1.64 2.38 -2.75
CA ASP A 8 -2.15 1.91 -4.04
C ASP A 8 -1.06 1.12 -4.74
N GLY A 9 -1.47 0.22 -5.59
CA GLY A 9 -0.55 -0.55 -6.41
C GLY A 9 -1.19 -0.87 -7.74
N GLY A 10 -0.38 -0.96 -8.77
CA GLY A 10 -0.89 -1.29 -10.09
C GLY A 10 0.17 -1.85 -11.01
N SER A 11 -0.29 -2.58 -12.02
CA SER A 11 0.57 -3.06 -13.09
C SER A 11 -0.02 -2.64 -14.44
N ARG A 12 0.87 -2.31 -15.37
CA ARG A 12 0.48 -2.03 -16.76
C ARG A 12 0.55 -3.33 -17.55
N GLY A 13 -0.59 -4.02 -17.58
CA GLY A 13 -0.69 -5.43 -17.90
C GLY A 13 -0.72 -6.23 -16.60
N ASN A 14 -1.43 -7.34 -16.52
CA ASN A 14 -1.60 -8.10 -15.29
C ASN A 14 -1.29 -9.57 -15.52
N PRO A 15 -0.01 -10.02 -15.39
CA PRO A 15 1.15 -9.26 -14.89
C PRO A 15 1.73 -8.30 -15.92
N GLY A 16 2.56 -7.37 -15.42
CA GLY A 16 3.27 -6.40 -16.25
C GLY A 16 4.12 -5.50 -15.35
N PRO A 17 4.74 -4.45 -15.91
CA PRO A 17 5.47 -3.48 -15.11
C PRO A 17 4.58 -2.93 -14.01
N ALA A 18 5.01 -3.05 -12.77
CA ALA A 18 4.20 -2.77 -11.59
C ALA A 18 4.90 -1.83 -10.63
N ALA A 19 4.12 -1.07 -9.88
CA ALA A 19 4.62 -0.15 -8.86
C ALA A 19 3.63 -0.03 -7.72
N SER A 20 4.18 0.31 -6.56
CA SER A 20 3.41 0.69 -5.37
C SER A 20 3.51 2.20 -5.17
N GLY A 21 2.43 2.81 -4.70
CA GLY A 21 2.39 4.23 -4.34
C GLY A 21 1.92 4.40 -2.90
N MET A 22 2.62 5.22 -2.14
CA MET A 22 2.36 5.43 -0.72
C MET A 22 2.37 6.91 -0.39
N VAL A 23 1.39 7.33 0.43
CA VAL A 23 1.30 8.69 0.96
C VAL A 23 1.00 8.59 2.46
N LEU A 24 1.84 9.19 3.29
CA LEU A 24 1.62 9.25 4.73
C LEU A 24 1.23 10.67 5.11
N LYS A 25 0.15 10.80 5.88
CA LYS A 25 -0.34 12.09 6.39
C LYS A 25 -0.43 12.05 7.91
N ASP A 26 -0.18 13.21 8.54
CA ASP A 26 -0.35 13.37 9.98
C ASP A 26 -1.82 13.68 10.33
N GLU A 27 -2.09 13.88 11.61
CA GLU A 27 -3.45 14.15 12.10
C GLU A 27 -4.05 15.45 11.56
N ALA A 28 -3.20 16.41 11.18
CA ALA A 28 -3.64 17.67 10.60
C ALA A 28 -3.90 17.55 9.08
N GLY A 29 -3.69 16.34 8.52
CA GLY A 29 -3.85 16.12 7.08
C GLY A 29 -2.64 16.53 6.25
N LYS A 30 -1.54 16.89 6.90
CA LYS A 30 -0.31 17.27 6.20
C LYS A 30 0.42 16.03 5.69
N THR A 31 0.83 16.06 4.43
CA THR A 31 1.64 14.99 3.84
C THR A 31 3.06 15.06 4.41
N ILE A 32 3.48 13.98 5.08
CA ILE A 32 4.81 13.89 5.66
C ILE A 32 5.74 13.01 4.82
N ALA A 33 5.19 12.16 3.96
CA ALA A 33 5.95 11.36 3.01
C ALA A 33 5.05 10.95 1.85
N ALA A 34 5.58 10.99 0.63
CA ALA A 34 4.88 10.51 -0.56
C ALA A 34 5.94 9.97 -1.50
N TRP A 35 5.78 8.70 -1.94
CA TRP A 35 6.76 8.08 -2.82
C TRP A 35 6.17 6.88 -3.53
N GLY A 36 6.89 6.38 -4.54
CA GLY A 36 6.54 5.15 -5.23
C GLY A 36 7.73 4.21 -5.29
N GLU A 37 7.46 2.92 -5.44
CA GLU A 37 8.50 1.91 -5.61
C GLU A 37 8.18 1.03 -6.81
N TYR A 38 9.17 0.88 -7.70
CA TYR A 38 9.05 0.02 -8.86
C TYR A 38 9.31 -1.44 -8.46
N LEU A 39 8.46 -2.35 -8.94
CA LEU A 39 8.47 -3.75 -8.52
C LEU A 39 8.91 -4.72 -9.63
N GLY A 40 9.24 -4.22 -10.82
CA GLY A 40 9.44 -5.08 -11.97
C GLY A 40 8.12 -5.63 -12.47
N THR A 41 8.13 -6.80 -13.09
CA THR A 41 6.92 -7.45 -13.60
C THR A 41 6.21 -8.17 -12.46
N GLN A 42 5.03 -7.69 -12.10
CA GLN A 42 4.20 -8.24 -11.02
C GLN A 42 2.72 -8.08 -11.35
N THR A 43 1.88 -8.73 -10.57
CA THR A 43 0.43 -8.58 -10.65
C THR A 43 -0.05 -7.36 -9.87
N ASN A 44 -1.28 -6.91 -10.12
CA ASN A 44 -1.91 -5.86 -9.33
C ASN A 44 -1.94 -6.19 -7.84
N ASN A 45 -2.31 -7.43 -7.48
CA ASN A 45 -2.41 -7.83 -6.08
C ASN A 45 -1.08 -7.74 -5.35
N VAL A 46 0.01 -8.16 -5.99
CA VAL A 46 1.35 -8.02 -5.41
C VAL A 46 1.69 -6.55 -5.18
N ALA A 47 1.41 -5.69 -6.16
CA ALA A 47 1.70 -4.26 -6.05
C ALA A 47 0.89 -3.60 -4.92
N GLU A 48 -0.36 -4.00 -4.74
CA GLU A 48 -1.23 -3.46 -3.68
C GLU A 48 -0.78 -3.90 -2.28
N TYR A 49 -0.45 -5.18 -2.09
CA TYR A 49 0.11 -5.65 -0.81
C TYR A 49 1.45 -5.00 -0.51
N SER A 50 2.31 -4.87 -1.52
CA SER A 50 3.62 -4.23 -1.36
C SER A 50 3.49 -2.78 -0.91
N ALA A 51 2.50 -2.05 -1.42
CA ALA A 51 2.24 -0.67 -1.01
C ALA A 51 1.92 -0.58 0.49
N VAL A 52 1.09 -1.48 0.99
CA VAL A 52 0.76 -1.55 2.43
C VAL A 52 2.03 -1.85 3.23
N ILE A 53 2.81 -2.85 2.80
CA ILE A 53 4.04 -3.25 3.49
C ILE A 53 5.03 -2.09 3.56
N PHE A 54 5.32 -1.43 2.44
CA PHE A 54 6.26 -0.30 2.40
C PHE A 54 5.76 0.86 3.27
N GLY A 55 4.47 1.17 3.17
CA GLY A 55 3.89 2.27 3.95
C GLY A 55 3.92 2.01 5.46
N LEU A 56 3.58 0.79 5.89
CA LEU A 56 3.62 0.43 7.30
C LEU A 56 5.04 0.45 7.86
N ARG A 57 6.02 -0.05 7.09
CA ARG A 57 7.44 0.02 7.50
C ARG A 57 7.89 1.45 7.72
N ARG A 58 7.55 2.35 6.79
CA ARG A 58 7.92 3.75 6.91
C ARG A 58 7.25 4.41 8.12
N ALA A 59 5.99 4.10 8.36
CA ALA A 59 5.28 4.63 9.52
C ALA A 59 5.93 4.18 10.84
N LEU A 60 6.40 2.94 10.91
CA LEU A 60 7.13 2.43 12.08
C LEU A 60 8.47 3.14 12.24
N GLU A 61 9.20 3.39 11.16
CA GLU A 61 10.45 4.17 11.19
C GLU A 61 10.23 5.59 11.72
N LEU A 62 9.03 6.15 11.49
CA LEU A 62 8.65 7.48 11.97
C LEU A 62 8.04 7.44 13.38
N ASP A 63 8.09 6.28 14.05
CA ASP A 63 7.58 6.07 15.40
C ASP A 63 6.08 6.31 15.56
N ALA A 64 5.29 5.99 14.54
CA ALA A 64 3.84 6.05 14.63
C ALA A 64 3.32 4.99 15.61
N ASP A 65 2.45 5.40 16.53
CA ASP A 65 1.79 4.49 17.48
C ASP A 65 0.54 3.87 16.86
N SER A 66 -0.19 4.68 16.12
CA SER A 66 -1.47 4.30 15.51
C SER A 66 -1.45 4.61 14.03
N ILE A 67 -2.10 3.77 13.25
CA ILE A 67 -2.18 3.99 11.81
C ILE A 67 -3.55 3.57 11.28
N LEU A 68 -4.10 4.41 10.41
CA LEU A 68 -5.24 4.08 9.57
C LEU A 68 -4.72 3.89 8.15
N CYS A 69 -4.93 2.73 7.57
CA CYS A 69 -4.53 2.44 6.19
C CYS A 69 -5.77 2.56 5.29
N ILE A 70 -5.66 3.34 4.23
CA ILE A 70 -6.71 3.53 3.23
C ILE A 70 -6.24 2.90 1.93
N VAL A 71 -7.02 1.96 1.42
CA VAL A 71 -6.71 1.27 0.16
C VAL A 71 -7.94 1.26 -0.75
N ASP A 72 -7.74 1.17 -2.05
CA ASP A 72 -8.84 1.00 -3.00
C ASP A 72 -8.99 -0.45 -3.46
N SER A 73 -8.16 -1.35 -2.94
CA SER A 73 -8.30 -2.78 -3.16
C SER A 73 -9.21 -3.38 -2.09
N LYS A 74 -10.39 -3.79 -2.50
CA LYS A 74 -11.32 -4.48 -1.59
C LYS A 74 -10.72 -5.80 -1.10
N LEU A 75 -10.02 -6.52 -1.97
CA LEU A 75 -9.35 -7.78 -1.62
C LEU A 75 -8.39 -7.58 -0.44
N VAL A 76 -7.49 -6.61 -0.55
CA VAL A 76 -6.48 -6.34 0.49
C VAL A 76 -7.17 -5.94 1.80
N ALA A 77 -8.14 -5.04 1.74
CA ALA A 77 -8.86 -4.57 2.93
C ALA A 77 -9.58 -5.73 3.62
N GLU A 78 -10.30 -6.56 2.87
CA GLU A 78 -11.06 -7.67 3.44
C GLU A 78 -10.16 -8.77 3.99
N GLN A 79 -9.03 -9.06 3.33
CA GLN A 79 -8.07 -10.05 3.81
C GLN A 79 -7.38 -9.58 5.09
N LEU A 80 -6.92 -8.34 5.16
CA LEU A 80 -6.26 -7.81 6.36
C LEU A 80 -7.24 -7.57 7.51
N ASN A 81 -8.52 -7.39 7.24
CA ASN A 81 -9.56 -7.35 8.26
C ASN A 81 -10.03 -8.76 8.70
N GLY A 82 -9.47 -9.80 8.09
CA GLY A 82 -9.80 -11.18 8.46
C GLY A 82 -11.13 -11.71 7.94
N ARG A 83 -11.75 -11.00 6.99
CA ARG A 83 -13.06 -11.41 6.44
C ARG A 83 -12.93 -12.33 5.24
N TRP A 84 -11.85 -12.22 4.49
CA TRP A 84 -11.59 -13.07 3.32
C TRP A 84 -10.30 -13.86 3.50
N LYS A 85 -10.32 -15.13 3.07
CA LYS A 85 -9.13 -15.99 3.12
C LYS A 85 -8.13 -15.62 2.04
N VAL A 86 -6.86 -15.83 2.33
CA VAL A 86 -5.77 -15.67 1.38
C VAL A 86 -5.44 -17.05 0.83
N LYS A 87 -5.82 -17.31 -0.42
CA LYS A 87 -5.71 -18.65 -1.02
C LYS A 87 -4.43 -18.87 -1.83
N GLN A 88 -3.92 -17.82 -2.48
CA GLN A 88 -2.74 -17.92 -3.34
C GLN A 88 -1.46 -17.91 -2.53
N PRO A 89 -0.57 -18.92 -2.67
CA PRO A 89 0.65 -19.02 -1.84
C PRO A 89 1.55 -17.79 -1.89
N HIS A 90 1.73 -17.18 -3.06
CA HIS A 90 2.59 -16.00 -3.17
C HIS A 90 1.96 -14.77 -2.49
N ILE A 91 0.63 -14.69 -2.43
CA ILE A 91 -0.07 -13.63 -1.69
C ILE A 91 -0.04 -13.92 -0.19
N GLN A 92 -0.08 -15.20 0.20
CA GLN A 92 0.01 -15.58 1.61
C GLN A 92 1.31 -15.07 2.25
N LYS A 93 2.43 -15.11 1.54
CA LYS A 93 3.72 -14.57 2.02
C LYS A 93 3.62 -13.07 2.27
N LEU A 94 3.02 -12.34 1.35
CA LEU A 94 2.84 -10.89 1.50
C LEU A 94 1.85 -10.55 2.61
N PHE A 95 0.78 -11.34 2.72
CA PHE A 95 -0.19 -11.19 3.80
C PHE A 95 0.48 -11.33 5.17
N VAL A 96 1.31 -12.36 5.35
CA VAL A 96 2.01 -12.60 6.61
C VAL A 96 2.92 -11.41 6.95
N GLN A 97 3.67 -10.90 5.97
CA GLN A 97 4.51 -9.72 6.17
C GLN A 97 3.69 -8.50 6.58
N ALA A 98 2.60 -8.22 5.88
CA ALA A 98 1.72 -7.11 6.20
C ALA A 98 1.09 -7.28 7.57
N TYR A 99 0.56 -8.46 7.86
CA TYR A 99 -0.08 -8.76 9.15
C TYR A 99 0.89 -8.56 10.32
N ASN A 100 2.11 -9.08 10.20
CA ASN A 100 3.12 -8.92 11.24
C ASN A 100 3.45 -7.44 11.49
N LEU A 101 3.49 -6.62 10.44
CA LEU A 101 3.70 -5.19 10.60
C LEU A 101 2.54 -4.51 11.32
N THR A 102 1.29 -4.93 11.04
CA THR A 102 0.12 -4.36 11.72
C THR A 102 0.18 -4.59 13.24
N GLN A 103 0.77 -5.70 13.66
CA GLN A 103 0.87 -6.05 15.08
C GLN A 103 1.89 -5.20 15.85
N GLN A 104 2.72 -4.46 15.17
CA GLN A 104 3.71 -3.58 15.80
C GLN A 104 3.15 -2.21 16.17
N PHE A 105 1.94 -1.88 15.73
CA PHE A 105 1.25 -0.65 16.10
C PHE A 105 0.36 -0.91 17.32
N LYS A 106 0.20 0.10 18.17
CA LYS A 106 -0.76 0.03 19.30
C LYS A 106 -2.18 -0.08 18.75
N LYS A 107 -2.46 0.60 17.64
CA LYS A 107 -3.75 0.55 16.97
C LYS A 107 -3.55 0.57 15.47
N PHE A 108 -4.11 -0.43 14.80
CA PHE A 108 -4.14 -0.51 13.35
C PHE A 108 -5.58 -0.64 12.88
N SER A 109 -5.93 0.06 11.82
CA SER A 109 -7.17 -0.16 11.10
C SER A 109 -6.94 0.01 9.60
N ILE A 110 -7.73 -0.68 8.81
CA ILE A 110 -7.69 -0.57 7.35
C ILE A 110 -9.11 -0.42 6.81
N ALA A 111 -9.27 0.51 5.86
CA ALA A 111 -10.54 0.81 5.26
C ALA A 111 -10.41 0.83 3.74
N HIS A 112 -11.46 0.37 3.06
CA HIS A 112 -11.59 0.44 1.62
C HIS A 112 -12.19 1.78 1.22
N THR A 113 -11.68 2.37 0.15
CA THR A 113 -12.22 3.60 -0.44
C THR A 113 -12.37 3.42 -1.95
N PRO A 114 -13.30 4.13 -2.60
CA PRO A 114 -13.34 4.14 -4.05
C PRO A 114 -12.02 4.69 -4.62
N ARG A 115 -11.62 4.16 -5.77
CA ARG A 115 -10.36 4.54 -6.44
C ARG A 115 -10.27 6.06 -6.66
N ALA A 116 -11.37 6.71 -7.00
CA ALA A 116 -11.41 8.14 -7.23
C ALA A 116 -11.02 8.97 -6.00
N GLN A 117 -11.03 8.37 -4.81
CA GLN A 117 -10.67 9.02 -3.55
C GLN A 117 -9.27 8.64 -3.07
N ASN A 118 -8.51 7.86 -3.86
CA ASN A 118 -7.15 7.46 -3.54
C ASN A 118 -6.15 7.98 -4.59
N THR A 119 -6.41 9.19 -5.09
CA THR A 119 -5.71 9.76 -6.24
C THR A 119 -4.25 10.10 -5.99
N GLU A 120 -3.90 10.49 -4.76
CA GLU A 120 -2.50 10.84 -4.44
C GLU A 120 -1.59 9.62 -4.50
N ALA A 121 -2.02 8.48 -3.94
CA ALA A 121 -1.28 7.24 -4.01
C ALA A 121 -1.23 6.72 -5.46
N ASP A 122 -2.34 6.80 -6.20
CA ASP A 122 -2.39 6.44 -7.61
C ASP A 122 -1.40 7.26 -8.44
N ARG A 123 -1.28 8.54 -8.14
CA ARG A 123 -0.31 9.43 -8.80
C ARG A 123 1.13 8.94 -8.60
N GLU A 124 1.47 8.50 -7.39
CA GLU A 124 2.80 7.96 -7.11
C GLU A 124 3.07 6.68 -7.90
N VAL A 125 2.06 5.81 -8.06
CA VAL A 125 2.17 4.62 -8.91
C VAL A 125 2.50 5.03 -10.34
N ASN A 126 1.73 5.95 -10.91
CA ASN A 126 1.89 6.36 -12.30
C ASN A 126 3.20 7.10 -12.55
N LYS A 127 3.61 7.98 -11.62
CA LYS A 127 4.91 8.66 -11.71
C LYS A 127 6.06 7.66 -11.75
N THR A 128 5.98 6.62 -10.92
CA THR A 128 7.03 5.60 -10.84
C THR A 128 7.07 4.77 -12.12
N LEU A 129 5.91 4.37 -12.64
CA LEU A 129 5.85 3.60 -13.89
C LEU A 129 6.30 4.44 -15.09
N ASP A 130 5.92 5.71 -15.14
CA ASP A 130 6.33 6.61 -16.23
C ASP A 130 7.84 6.86 -16.20
N ALA A 131 8.42 7.06 -15.02
CA ALA A 131 9.87 7.25 -14.86
C ALA A 131 10.63 6.00 -15.31
N GLN A 132 10.14 4.81 -14.96
CA GLN A 132 10.75 3.55 -15.37
C GLN A 132 10.66 3.35 -16.87
N LYS A 133 9.55 3.71 -17.49
CA LYS A 133 9.37 3.64 -18.95
C LYS A 133 10.37 4.53 -19.67
N SER A 134 10.67 5.72 -19.12
CA SER A 134 11.62 6.66 -19.70
C SER A 134 13.06 6.16 -19.68
N LEU A 135 13.38 5.18 -18.83
CA LEU A 135 14.71 4.59 -18.71
C LEU A 135 14.98 3.46 -19.73
N ARG A 136 13.98 3.08 -20.50
CA ARG A 136 14.09 2.01 -21.49
C ARG A 136 14.58 2.51 -22.83
#